data_4059cc9559f92b255369d3e9015df67d
#
_entry.id   4059cc9559f92b255369d3e9015df67d
#
_cell.length_a   1.000
_cell.length_b   1.000
_cell.length_c   1.000
_cell.angle_alpha   90.00
_cell.angle_beta   90.00
_cell.angle_gamma   90.00
#
_symmetry.space_group_name_H-M   'P 1'
#
loop_
_entity.id
_entity.type
_entity.pdbx_description
1 polymer ?
#
loop_
_entity_poly.entity_id
_entity_poly.type
_entity_poly.pdbx_seq_one_letter_code
_entity_poly.pdbx_strand_id
1 'polypeptide(L)'
;MTVRDELQARALFQQRYGNRPSLTARQIEQRVIGGDWGANGFTTMAQADTLAGGLGLSAADRLLDLGSGRGWPGLYLAARTGCRVVLADLPLEGLRVAADRAAEEGLAARTAVVVAAASGLPFRAGSFDAVIHTDVLC
;
A
#
# COMPACT_ATOMS: atom_id res chain seq x y z
N MET A 1 -14.85 -14.07 -15.33
CA MET A 1 -15.09 -13.98 -13.87
C MET A 1 -16.54 -13.57 -13.65
N THR A 2 -17.29 -14.32 -12.88
CA THR A 2 -18.67 -13.96 -12.57
C THR A 2 -18.73 -12.96 -11.42
N VAL A 3 -19.85 -12.24 -11.30
CA VAL A 3 -20.10 -11.32 -10.15
C VAL A 3 -19.96 -12.05 -8.81
N ARG A 4 -20.32 -13.34 -8.78
CA ARG A 4 -20.18 -14.18 -7.58
C ARG A 4 -18.72 -14.45 -7.23
N ASP A 5 -17.87 -14.67 -8.23
CA ASP A 5 -16.44 -14.90 -8.03
C ASP A 5 -15.77 -13.62 -7.53
N GLU A 6 -16.16 -12.45 -8.05
CA GLU A 6 -15.68 -11.16 -7.59
C GLU A 6 -16.07 -10.87 -6.15
N LEU A 7 -17.30 -11.18 -5.76
CA LEU A 7 -17.77 -11.01 -4.38
C LEU A 7 -17.05 -11.94 -3.42
N GLN A 8 -16.80 -13.20 -3.83
CA GLN A 8 -16.05 -14.15 -3.01
C GLN A 8 -14.58 -13.73 -2.87
N ALA A 9 -13.94 -13.33 -3.96
CA ALA A 9 -12.58 -12.81 -3.93
C ALA A 9 -12.47 -11.57 -3.02
N ARG A 10 -13.41 -10.65 -3.14
CA ARG A 10 -13.48 -9.45 -2.29
C ARG A 10 -13.61 -9.81 -0.81
N ALA A 11 -14.52 -10.72 -0.45
CA ALA A 11 -14.70 -11.17 0.92
C ALA A 11 -13.43 -11.81 1.50
N LEU A 12 -12.76 -12.65 0.70
CA LEU A 12 -11.49 -13.28 1.08
C LEU A 12 -10.40 -12.25 1.33
N PHE A 13 -10.27 -11.26 0.45
CA PHE A 13 -9.32 -10.18 0.62
C PHE A 13 -9.64 -9.31 1.83
N GLN A 14 -10.90 -8.99 2.07
CA GLN A 14 -11.35 -8.25 3.26
C GLN A 14 -10.92 -8.94 4.54
N GLN A 15 -11.16 -10.25 4.64
CA GLN A 15 -10.74 -11.04 5.79
C GLN A 15 -9.23 -11.08 5.95
N ARG A 16 -8.49 -11.23 4.86
CA ARG A 16 -7.03 -11.32 4.85
C ARG A 16 -6.35 -10.01 5.26
N TYR A 17 -6.88 -8.87 4.79
CA TYR A 17 -6.28 -7.56 5.01
C TYR A 17 -6.75 -6.85 6.28
N GLY A 18 -7.92 -7.17 6.80
CA GLY A 18 -8.53 -6.49 7.94
C GLY A 18 -7.95 -6.85 9.30
N ASN A 19 -7.17 -7.92 9.40
CA ASN A 19 -6.59 -8.37 10.67
C ASN A 19 -5.16 -7.83 10.82
N ARG A 20 -4.84 -7.32 12.02
CA ARG A 20 -3.45 -7.02 12.38
C ARG A 20 -2.64 -8.33 12.38
N PRO A 21 -1.42 -8.33 11.82
CA PRO A 21 -0.56 -9.52 11.81
C PRO A 21 -0.27 -10.01 13.22
N SER A 22 -0.26 -11.34 13.41
CA SER A 22 0.22 -11.96 14.64
C SER A 22 1.70 -11.67 14.84
N LEU A 23 2.21 -11.88 16.07
CA LEU A 23 3.64 -11.75 16.35
C LEU A 23 4.49 -12.65 15.45
N THR A 24 4.04 -13.88 15.21
CA THR A 24 4.71 -14.81 14.29
C THR A 24 4.73 -14.28 12.85
N ALA A 25 3.62 -13.73 12.37
CA ALA A 25 3.55 -13.14 11.03
C ALA A 25 4.52 -11.96 10.90
N ARG A 26 4.61 -11.11 11.91
CA ARG A 26 5.58 -9.99 11.94
C ARG A 26 7.04 -10.48 11.92
N GLN A 27 7.36 -11.55 12.67
CA GLN A 27 8.68 -12.14 12.65
C GLN A 27 9.05 -12.72 11.29
N ILE A 28 8.09 -13.36 10.62
CA ILE A 28 8.28 -13.87 9.26
C ILE A 28 8.48 -12.69 8.30
N GLU A 29 7.66 -11.67 8.38
CA GLU A 29 7.79 -10.47 7.56
C GLU A 29 9.17 -9.82 7.75
N GLN A 30 9.60 -9.64 9.00
CA GLN A 30 10.92 -9.09 9.33
C GLN A 30 12.06 -9.86 8.67
N ARG A 31 11.96 -11.19 8.61
CA ARG A 31 12.98 -12.04 7.98
C ARG A 31 12.94 -12.03 6.45
N VAL A 32 11.76 -11.98 5.88
CA VAL A 32 11.54 -12.11 4.42
C VAL A 32 11.60 -10.76 3.73
N ILE A 33 10.91 -9.77 4.28
CA ILE A 33 10.79 -8.42 3.70
C ILE A 33 11.88 -7.48 4.23
N GLY A 34 12.34 -7.69 5.46
CA GLY A 34 13.33 -6.87 6.13
C GLY A 34 12.72 -5.79 7.03
N GLY A 35 11.42 -5.81 7.27
CA GLY A 35 10.71 -4.84 8.09
C GLY A 35 9.34 -5.33 8.53
N ASP A 36 8.68 -4.55 9.37
CA ASP A 36 7.31 -4.78 9.87
C ASP A 36 6.39 -3.65 9.35
N TRP A 37 5.94 -3.77 8.12
CA TRP A 37 5.09 -2.78 7.45
C TRP A 37 3.69 -3.30 7.10
N GLY A 38 3.36 -4.52 7.51
CA GLY A 38 2.10 -5.17 7.17
C GLY A 38 2.05 -5.63 5.72
N ALA A 39 3.20 -5.96 5.14
CA ALA A 39 3.30 -6.43 3.76
C ALA A 39 2.50 -7.73 3.57
N ASN A 40 1.75 -7.80 2.48
CA ASN A 40 1.02 -9.01 2.05
C ASN A 40 1.60 -9.63 0.78
N GLY A 41 2.65 -9.04 0.25
CA GLY A 41 3.35 -9.48 -0.96
C GLY A 41 4.79 -9.85 -0.69
N PHE A 42 5.58 -9.90 -1.74
CA PHE A 42 6.98 -10.34 -1.73
C PHE A 42 7.99 -9.22 -1.94
N THR A 43 7.53 -7.99 -2.17
CA THR A 43 8.42 -6.83 -2.33
C THR A 43 9.18 -6.58 -1.04
N THR A 44 10.50 -6.64 -1.11
CA THR A 44 11.41 -6.43 0.02
C THR A 44 11.68 -4.94 0.28
N MET A 45 12.20 -4.60 1.46
CA MET A 45 12.64 -3.24 1.75
C MET A 45 13.75 -2.76 0.80
N ALA A 46 14.68 -3.65 0.44
CA ALA A 46 15.73 -3.32 -0.54
C ALA A 46 15.14 -2.98 -1.92
N GLN A 47 14.12 -3.70 -2.34
CA GLN A 47 13.40 -3.39 -3.58
C GLN A 47 12.62 -2.06 -3.47
N ALA A 48 11.99 -1.80 -2.33
CA ALA A 48 11.33 -0.52 -2.07
C ALA A 48 12.32 0.65 -2.09
N ASP A 49 13.51 0.49 -1.51
CA ASP A 49 14.59 1.48 -1.59
C ASP A 49 15.04 1.72 -3.04
N THR A 50 15.11 0.67 -3.84
CA THR A 50 15.42 0.77 -5.27
C THR A 50 14.34 1.57 -6.01
N LEU A 51 13.07 1.34 -5.71
CA LEU A 51 11.95 2.12 -6.26
C LEU A 51 12.06 3.60 -5.87
N ALA A 52 12.32 3.89 -4.60
CA ALA A 52 12.49 5.27 -4.13
C ALA A 52 13.59 6.01 -4.87
N GLY A 53 14.76 5.36 -5.03
CA GLY A 53 15.90 5.93 -5.76
C GLY A 53 15.63 6.09 -7.25
N GLY A 54 15.03 5.08 -7.87
CA GLY A 54 14.71 5.08 -9.31
C GLY A 54 13.65 6.09 -9.70
N LEU A 55 12.68 6.35 -8.84
CA LEU A 55 11.62 7.34 -9.05
C LEU A 55 12.05 8.76 -8.68
N GLY A 56 13.16 8.92 -7.95
CA GLY A 56 13.64 10.23 -7.53
C GLY A 56 12.67 11.00 -6.62
N LEU A 57 11.90 10.27 -5.80
CA LEU A 57 10.88 10.86 -4.95
C LEU A 57 11.44 11.83 -3.91
N SER A 58 10.76 12.93 -3.73
CA SER A 58 11.05 13.97 -2.75
C SER A 58 9.79 14.42 -1.98
N ALA A 59 9.97 15.29 -1.01
CA ALA A 59 8.85 15.85 -0.23
C ALA A 59 7.86 16.68 -1.07
N ALA A 60 8.25 17.11 -2.27
CA ALA A 60 7.39 17.85 -3.19
C ALA A 60 6.49 16.93 -4.02
N ASP A 61 6.80 15.64 -4.09
CA ASP A 61 6.16 14.70 -4.99
C ASP A 61 4.91 14.06 -4.39
N ARG A 62 4.03 13.62 -5.29
CA ARG A 62 2.82 12.85 -5.01
C ARG A 62 2.92 11.47 -5.62
N LEU A 63 2.89 10.46 -4.77
CA LEU A 63 2.92 9.04 -5.13
C LEU A 63 1.52 8.44 -5.06
N LEU A 64 1.14 7.68 -6.06
CA LEU A 64 -0.01 6.76 -5.99
C LEU A 64 0.52 5.34 -5.81
N ASP A 65 0.10 4.68 -4.74
CA ASP A 65 0.29 3.24 -4.54
C ASP A 65 -1.02 2.52 -4.86
N LEU A 66 -1.04 1.84 -5.99
CA LEU A 66 -2.22 1.18 -6.53
C LEU A 66 -2.22 -0.30 -6.14
N GLY A 67 -3.31 -0.75 -5.49
CA GLY A 67 -3.34 -2.08 -4.88
C GLY A 67 -2.51 -2.13 -3.59
N SER A 68 -2.61 -1.09 -2.79
CA SER A 68 -1.72 -0.84 -1.65
C SER A 68 -1.94 -1.76 -0.45
N GLY A 69 -3.04 -2.50 -0.39
CA GLY A 69 -3.36 -3.37 0.74
C GLY A 69 -3.33 -2.62 2.07
N ARG A 70 -2.42 -3.00 2.97
CA ARG A 70 -2.17 -2.35 4.25
C ARG A 70 -1.13 -1.22 4.18
N GLY A 71 -0.82 -0.75 2.98
CA GLY A 71 0.05 0.42 2.76
C GLY A 71 1.51 0.11 2.45
N TRP A 72 1.88 -1.13 2.18
CA TRP A 72 3.21 -1.50 1.73
C TRP A 72 3.30 -1.54 0.20
N PRO A 73 4.34 -0.96 -0.43
CA PRO A 73 5.43 -0.20 0.18
C PRO A 73 5.17 1.31 0.27
N GLY A 74 3.99 1.81 -0.11
CA GLY A 74 3.71 3.24 -0.23
C GLY A 74 3.99 4.04 1.04
N LEU A 75 3.59 3.55 2.22
CA LEU A 75 3.87 4.22 3.50
C LEU A 75 5.37 4.27 3.81
N TYR A 76 6.09 3.19 3.53
CA TYR A 76 7.55 3.17 3.70
C TYR A 76 8.23 4.19 2.78
N LEU A 77 7.81 4.28 1.53
CA LEU A 77 8.33 5.26 0.59
C LEU A 77 8.06 6.70 1.05
N ALA A 78 6.87 6.96 1.58
CA ALA A 78 6.54 8.26 2.17
C ALA A 78 7.41 8.59 3.40
N ALA A 79 7.63 7.62 4.28
CA ALA A 79 8.53 7.78 5.43
C ALA A 79 9.97 8.06 4.99
N ARG A 80 10.43 7.37 3.96
CA ARG A 80 11.80 7.40 3.46
C ARG A 80 12.13 8.68 2.70
N THR A 81 11.19 9.18 1.90
CA THR A 81 11.42 10.29 0.95
C THR A 81 10.75 11.59 1.37
N GLY A 82 9.79 11.54 2.30
CA GLY A 82 8.95 12.64 2.67
C GLY A 82 7.83 12.96 1.68
N CYS A 83 7.66 12.19 0.60
CA CYS A 83 6.61 12.42 -0.38
C CYS A 83 5.21 12.27 0.23
N ARG A 84 4.21 12.80 -0.44
CA ARG A 84 2.81 12.52 -0.16
C ARG A 84 2.41 11.24 -0.86
N VAL A 85 1.62 10.40 -0.21
CA VAL A 85 1.14 9.14 -0.78
C VAL A 85 -0.37 9.04 -0.72
N VAL A 86 -0.95 8.58 -1.82
CA VAL A 86 -2.33 8.10 -1.88
C VAL A 86 -2.29 6.60 -2.01
N LEU A 87 -2.93 5.92 -1.06
CA LEU A 87 -3.08 4.47 -1.06
C LEU A 87 -4.45 4.14 -1.62
N ALA A 88 -4.49 3.45 -2.74
CA ALA A 88 -5.72 3.06 -3.40
C ALA A 88 -5.84 1.53 -3.49
N ASP A 89 -6.96 1.01 -3.02
CA ASP A 89 -7.28 -0.41 -3.12
C ASP A 89 -8.80 -0.62 -3.02
N LEU A 90 -9.27 -1.83 -3.28
CA LEU A 90 -10.69 -2.17 -3.12
C LEU A 90 -11.06 -2.58 -1.68
N PRO A 91 -10.26 -3.40 -0.95
CA PRO A 91 -10.61 -3.78 0.40
C PRO A 91 -10.44 -2.63 1.39
N LEU A 92 -11.55 -2.06 1.85
CA LEU A 92 -11.57 -0.96 2.84
C LEU A 92 -10.84 -1.34 4.13
N GLU A 93 -10.93 -2.59 4.55
CA GLU A 93 -10.32 -3.08 5.78
C GLU A 93 -8.79 -2.94 5.76
N GLY A 94 -8.16 -3.25 4.65
CA GLY A 94 -6.73 -3.05 4.46
C GLY A 94 -6.35 -1.57 4.52
N LEU A 95 -7.12 -0.71 3.90
CA LEU A 95 -6.91 0.73 3.91
C LEU A 95 -7.09 1.35 5.30
N ARG A 96 -8.01 0.82 6.13
CA ARG A 96 -8.13 1.23 7.54
C ARG A 96 -6.88 0.89 8.33
N VAL A 97 -6.37 -0.33 8.18
CA VAL A 97 -5.09 -0.73 8.80
C VAL A 97 -3.95 0.17 8.34
N ALA A 98 -3.91 0.51 7.06
CA ALA A 98 -2.91 1.44 6.51
C ALA A 98 -3.03 2.85 7.11
N ALA A 99 -4.24 3.38 7.26
CA ALA A 99 -4.48 4.68 7.86
C ALA A 99 -4.06 4.72 9.34
N ASP A 100 -4.36 3.67 10.11
CA ASP A 100 -3.93 3.53 11.50
C ASP A 100 -2.40 3.50 11.59
N ARG A 101 -1.74 2.73 10.74
CA ARG A 101 -0.27 2.71 10.66
C ARG A 101 0.30 4.06 10.27
N ALA A 102 -0.28 4.75 9.32
CA ALA A 102 0.16 6.10 8.94
C ALA A 102 0.11 7.06 10.14
N ALA A 103 -0.90 6.96 10.99
CA ALA A 103 -1.00 7.75 12.21
C ALA A 103 0.08 7.36 13.23
N GLU A 104 0.29 6.06 13.45
CA GLU A 104 1.32 5.52 14.37
C GLU A 104 2.74 5.93 13.95
N GLU A 105 3.01 5.99 12.64
CA GLU A 105 4.30 6.36 12.05
C GLU A 105 4.49 7.89 11.85
N GLY A 106 3.51 8.70 12.25
CA GLY A 106 3.57 10.15 12.05
C GLY A 106 3.40 10.60 10.60
N LEU A 107 2.79 9.78 9.76
CA LEU A 107 2.61 10.02 8.32
C LEU A 107 1.19 10.49 7.96
N ALA A 108 0.28 10.66 8.93
CA ALA A 108 -1.13 10.97 8.66
C ALA A 108 -1.31 12.22 7.77
N ALA A 109 -0.53 13.26 7.99
CA ALA A 109 -0.60 14.49 7.20
C ALA A 109 -0.12 14.35 5.74
N ARG A 110 0.57 13.25 5.40
CA ARG A 110 1.12 12.97 4.07
C ARG A 110 0.42 11.81 3.36
N THR A 111 -0.56 11.19 4.01
CA THR A 111 -1.22 9.99 3.55
C THR A 111 -2.71 10.23 3.34
N ALA A 112 -3.22 9.80 2.20
CA ALA A 112 -4.65 9.66 1.96
C ALA A 112 -4.95 8.22 1.54
N VAL A 113 -6.13 7.73 1.88
CA VAL A 113 -6.61 6.41 1.47
C VAL A 113 -7.87 6.55 0.62
N VAL A 114 -7.98 5.77 -0.45
CA VAL A 114 -9.11 5.83 -1.38
C VAL A 114 -9.52 4.42 -1.77
N VAL A 115 -10.80 4.11 -1.59
CA VAL A 115 -11.37 2.86 -2.10
C VAL A 115 -11.66 3.05 -3.59
N ALA A 116 -10.87 2.41 -4.43
CA ALA A 116 -11.01 2.51 -5.88
C ALA A 116 -10.48 1.26 -6.57
N ALA A 117 -11.14 0.89 -7.66
CA ALA A 117 -10.62 -0.11 -8.60
C ALA A 117 -9.61 0.53 -9.55
N ALA A 118 -8.59 -0.24 -9.96
CA ALA A 118 -7.60 0.21 -10.93
C ALA A 118 -8.23 0.61 -12.29
N SER A 119 -9.36 0.01 -12.63
CA SER A 119 -10.13 0.31 -13.85
C SER A 119 -10.96 1.61 -13.79
N GLY A 120 -11.07 2.24 -12.62
CA GLY A 120 -11.93 3.42 -12.42
C GLY A 120 -11.39 4.34 -11.34
N LEU A 121 -10.18 4.86 -11.53
CA LEU A 121 -9.53 5.75 -10.57
C LEU A 121 -10.19 7.13 -10.54
N PRO A 122 -10.57 7.67 -9.35
CA PRO A 122 -11.27 8.94 -9.22
C PRO A 122 -10.32 10.15 -9.22
N PHE A 123 -9.27 10.11 -10.03
CA PHE A 123 -8.26 11.15 -10.10
C PHE A 123 -8.24 11.83 -11.45
N ARG A 124 -7.93 13.11 -11.46
CA ARG A 124 -7.66 13.84 -12.70
C ARG A 124 -6.32 13.42 -13.28
N ALA A 125 -6.19 13.47 -14.59
CA ALA A 125 -4.90 13.29 -15.27
C ALA A 125 -3.84 14.25 -14.68
N GLY A 126 -2.61 13.77 -14.54
CA GLY A 126 -1.51 14.57 -14.02
C GLY A 126 -1.54 14.83 -12.49
N SER A 127 -2.37 14.09 -11.73
CA SER A 127 -2.47 14.25 -10.28
C SER A 127 -1.25 13.74 -9.50
N PHE A 128 -0.45 12.87 -10.09
CA PHE A 128 0.68 12.20 -9.44
C PHE A 128 1.97 12.35 -10.22
N ASP A 129 3.08 12.42 -9.50
CA ASP A 129 4.43 12.45 -10.07
C ASP A 129 4.94 11.03 -10.32
N ALA A 130 4.47 10.06 -9.55
CA ALA A 130 4.79 8.65 -9.71
C ALA A 130 3.61 7.76 -9.32
N VAL A 131 3.57 6.59 -9.95
CA VAL A 131 2.61 5.51 -9.64
C VAL A 131 3.40 4.23 -9.44
N ILE A 132 3.11 3.52 -8.36
CA ILE A 132 3.61 2.17 -8.12
C ILE A 132 2.45 1.20 -7.99
N HIS A 133 2.68 -0.04 -8.39
CA HIS A 133 1.84 -1.17 -8.07
C HIS A 133 2.76 -2.37 -7.86
N THR A 134 2.73 -2.93 -6.68
CA THR A 134 3.58 -4.06 -6.31
C THR A 134 2.70 -5.24 -5.88
N ASP A 135 3.09 -6.45 -6.30
CA ASP A 135 2.39 -7.69 -5.95
C ASP A 135 0.89 -7.72 -6.36
N VAL A 136 0.51 -6.99 -7.41
CA VAL A 136 -0.88 -6.85 -7.88
C VAL A 136 -1.17 -7.69 -9.12
N LEU A 137 -0.15 -7.97 -9.92
CA LEU A 137 -0.28 -8.66 -11.21
C LEU A 137 0.12 -10.14 -11.14
N CYS A 138 -0.02 -10.76 -10.00
CA CYS A 138 0.29 -12.18 -9.80
C CYS A 138 -0.96 -13.07 -9.78
#